data_5e1a1d2dbec75fae02c687262266eac6
#
_entry.id   5e1a1d2dbec75fae02c687262266eac6
#
_cell.length_a   1.000
_cell.length_b   1.000
_cell.length_c   1.000
_cell.angle_alpha   90.00
_cell.angle_beta   90.00
_cell.angle_gamma   90.00
#
_symmetry.space_group_name_H-M   'P 1'
#
loop_
_entity.id
_entity.type
_entity.pdbx_description
1 polymer ?
#
loop_
_entity_poly.entity_id
_entity_poly.type
_entity_poly.pdbx_seq_one_letter_code
_entity_poly.pdbx_strand_id
1 'polypeptide(L)'
;MRSVLRKLTIAFLCLAFFLPLVSASGPHTGSTAFAKPKVLIFSKTNGYHHASIATGIEAIKKLGAENGFEVDTTTDSLMFRKKVLKKYAALIFLSPTGKVFGPEEEKALQEYIHNGGGFVGIHAATDCEYNWQWYGDLVGGFFKSHPKQQEAKVIVVDKNNPATQGIPDPWTHFDELYNYKYYNPDIKVLLKLDETSYTGGANGDNHPIAWYHDFEGGRSFYTGFGHTDATWADPIFLHHLLAGIRYAMKSGH
;
A
#
# COMPACT_ATOMS: atom_id res chain seq x y z
N MET A 1 69.05 -3.31 -86.53
CA MET A 1 67.70 -2.98 -86.16
C MET A 1 67.57 -3.24 -84.64
N ARG A 2 67.74 -2.21 -83.82
CA ARG A 2 67.72 -2.30 -82.33
C ARG A 2 66.63 -1.38 -81.82
N SER A 3 65.57 -1.94 -81.19
CA SER A 3 64.50 -1.23 -80.57
C SER A 3 64.94 -0.84 -79.18
N VAL A 4 64.79 0.44 -78.82
CA VAL A 4 65.12 1.02 -77.53
C VAL A 4 63.82 1.08 -76.71
N LEU A 5 63.76 0.30 -75.64
CA LEU A 5 62.63 0.27 -74.70
C LEU A 5 62.83 1.37 -73.58
N ARG A 6 62.06 2.42 -73.65
CA ARG A 6 62.04 3.44 -72.57
C ARG A 6 61.20 2.93 -71.37
N LYS A 7 61.81 2.79 -70.22
CA LYS A 7 61.13 2.51 -68.96
C LYS A 7 60.54 3.80 -68.44
N LEU A 8 59.24 3.81 -68.27
CA LEU A 8 58.47 4.88 -67.60
C LEU A 8 58.32 4.55 -66.07
N THR A 9 58.94 5.35 -65.23
CA THR A 9 58.85 5.19 -63.78
C THR A 9 57.65 6.02 -63.26
N ILE A 10 56.61 5.37 -62.83
CA ILE A 10 55.46 6.01 -62.23
C ILE A 10 55.70 6.12 -60.69
N ALA A 11 55.87 7.35 -60.20
CA ALA A 11 55.94 7.61 -58.79
C ALA A 11 54.51 7.65 -58.19
N PHE A 12 54.23 6.70 -57.31
CA PHE A 12 53.00 6.72 -56.52
C PHE A 12 53.16 7.68 -55.33
N LEU A 13 52.43 8.79 -55.38
CA LEU A 13 52.32 9.74 -54.26
C LEU A 13 51.20 9.25 -53.31
N CYS A 14 51.60 8.62 -52.22
CA CYS A 14 50.62 8.26 -51.13
C CYS A 14 50.18 9.50 -50.35
N LEU A 15 48.99 9.99 -50.65
CA LEU A 15 48.35 11.03 -49.89
C LEU A 15 47.69 10.39 -48.69
N ALA A 16 48.26 10.50 -47.48
CA ALA A 16 47.67 10.04 -46.23
C ALA A 16 46.58 11.02 -45.82
N PHE A 17 45.31 10.64 -45.94
CA PHE A 17 44.18 11.34 -45.39
C PHE A 17 44.11 11.05 -43.89
N PHE A 18 44.49 12.05 -43.06
CA PHE A 18 44.18 12.06 -41.65
C PHE A 18 42.70 12.46 -41.44
N LEU A 19 41.84 11.49 -41.17
CA LEU A 19 40.49 11.74 -40.68
C LEU A 19 40.58 12.03 -39.19
N PRO A 20 40.07 13.17 -38.70
CA PRO A 20 39.95 13.39 -37.25
C PRO A 20 38.85 12.49 -36.70
N LEU A 21 39.19 11.64 -35.71
CA LEU A 21 38.26 10.88 -34.93
C LEU A 21 37.44 11.88 -34.09
N VAL A 22 36.25 12.26 -34.52
CA VAL A 22 35.31 13.01 -33.71
C VAL A 22 34.69 12.00 -32.73
N SER A 23 35.19 12.00 -31.49
CA SER A 23 34.54 11.29 -30.40
C SER A 23 33.21 12.00 -30.08
N ALA A 24 32.13 11.47 -30.62
CA ALA A 24 30.79 11.87 -30.21
C ALA A 24 30.55 11.37 -28.79
N SER A 25 30.81 12.21 -27.81
CA SER A 25 30.25 12.04 -26.45
C SER A 25 28.73 12.24 -26.53
N GLY A 26 28.02 11.12 -26.67
CA GLY A 26 26.56 11.12 -26.58
C GLY A 26 26.12 11.68 -25.24
N PRO A 27 24.95 12.34 -25.15
CA PRO A 27 24.44 12.83 -23.87
C PRO A 27 24.23 11.64 -22.94
N HIS A 28 24.99 11.61 -21.84
CA HIS A 28 24.68 10.75 -20.71
C HIS A 28 23.32 11.20 -20.18
N THR A 29 22.24 10.55 -20.62
CA THR A 29 20.94 10.63 -19.95
C THR A 29 21.11 9.96 -18.60
N GLY A 30 21.57 10.72 -17.62
CA GLY A 30 21.54 10.32 -16.22
C GLY A 30 20.08 10.04 -15.88
N SER A 31 19.71 8.77 -15.81
CA SER A 31 18.43 8.36 -15.23
C SER A 31 18.45 8.86 -13.79
N THR A 32 17.74 9.96 -13.52
CA THR A 32 17.41 10.35 -12.15
C THR A 32 16.48 9.26 -11.62
N ALA A 33 17.04 8.26 -10.95
CA ALA A 33 16.24 7.29 -10.22
C ALA A 33 15.41 8.08 -9.21
N PHE A 34 14.10 8.22 -9.45
CA PHE A 34 13.20 8.81 -8.47
C PHE A 34 13.30 7.98 -7.18
N ALA A 35 13.45 8.66 -6.05
CA ALA A 35 13.45 7.97 -4.76
C ALA A 35 12.16 7.17 -4.60
N LYS A 36 12.29 5.90 -4.21
CA LYS A 36 11.13 5.03 -3.99
C LYS A 36 10.21 5.64 -2.94
N PRO A 37 8.88 5.62 -3.14
CA PRO A 37 7.95 6.03 -2.10
C PRO A 37 8.15 5.16 -0.85
N LYS A 38 7.94 5.74 0.32
CA LYS A 38 8.12 5.04 1.60
C LYS A 38 6.81 5.01 2.36
N VAL A 39 6.51 3.89 3.01
CA VAL A 39 5.37 3.73 3.91
C VAL A 39 5.87 3.45 5.34
N LEU A 40 5.07 3.83 6.33
CA LEU A 40 5.34 3.54 7.75
C LEU A 40 4.26 2.59 8.28
N ILE A 41 4.67 1.40 8.73
CA ILE A 41 3.80 0.51 9.50
C ILE A 41 3.81 0.96 10.96
N PHE A 42 2.63 1.18 11.51
CA PHE A 42 2.38 1.47 12.92
C PHE A 42 1.54 0.35 13.53
N SER A 43 2.06 -0.29 14.59
CA SER A 43 1.42 -1.46 15.23
C SER A 43 1.48 -1.43 16.76
N LYS A 44 1.31 -0.23 17.35
CA LYS A 44 1.24 -0.09 18.82
C LYS A 44 -0.07 -0.67 19.34
N THR A 45 0.01 -1.50 20.37
CA THR A 45 -1.13 -2.13 21.01
C THR A 45 -1.15 -1.78 22.50
N ASN A 46 -2.18 -1.05 22.95
CA ASN A 46 -2.48 -0.79 24.35
C ASN A 46 -3.67 -1.64 24.86
N GLY A 47 -4.34 -2.35 23.95
CA GLY A 47 -5.32 -3.39 24.19
C GLY A 47 -4.78 -4.77 23.80
N TYR A 48 -5.58 -5.55 23.07
CA TYR A 48 -5.19 -6.88 22.62
C TYR A 48 -4.04 -6.81 21.60
N HIS A 49 -3.04 -7.67 21.75
CA HIS A 49 -1.92 -7.82 20.80
C HIS A 49 -2.16 -9.00 19.87
N HIS A 50 -2.35 -8.72 18.58
CA HIS A 50 -2.55 -9.75 17.56
C HIS A 50 -1.24 -10.44 17.21
N ALA A 51 -1.21 -11.77 17.28
CA ALA A 51 0.00 -12.57 16.96
C ALA A 51 0.43 -12.38 15.49
N SER A 52 -0.51 -12.17 14.58
CA SER A 52 -0.27 -11.98 13.15
C SER A 52 0.46 -10.68 12.77
N ILE A 53 0.68 -9.75 13.71
CA ILE A 53 1.38 -8.48 13.43
C ILE A 53 2.78 -8.75 12.86
N ALA A 54 3.53 -9.71 13.41
CA ALA A 54 4.87 -10.03 12.93
C ALA A 54 4.83 -10.57 11.49
N THR A 55 3.93 -11.50 11.20
CA THR A 55 3.73 -12.06 9.85
C THR A 55 3.29 -10.97 8.86
N GLY A 56 2.38 -10.10 9.28
CA GLY A 56 1.92 -8.97 8.47
C GLY A 56 3.03 -7.97 8.12
N ILE A 57 3.90 -7.65 9.07
CA ILE A 57 5.07 -6.78 8.82
C ILE A 57 5.95 -7.38 7.72
N GLU A 58 6.30 -8.66 7.81
CA GLU A 58 7.17 -9.32 6.83
C GLU A 58 6.48 -9.44 5.46
N ALA A 59 5.18 -9.72 5.42
CA ALA A 59 4.42 -9.75 4.17
C ALA A 59 4.40 -8.36 3.49
N ILE A 60 4.15 -7.28 4.23
CA ILE A 60 4.13 -5.92 3.68
C ILE A 60 5.54 -5.49 3.22
N LYS A 61 6.61 -5.83 3.95
CA LYS A 61 8.00 -5.59 3.51
C LYS A 61 8.29 -6.30 2.19
N LYS A 62 7.85 -7.56 2.04
CA LYS A 62 7.99 -8.31 0.79
C LYS A 62 7.23 -7.64 -0.34
N LEU A 63 5.97 -7.24 -0.11
CA LEU A 63 5.19 -6.46 -1.09
C LEU A 63 5.92 -5.19 -1.51
N GLY A 64 6.53 -4.46 -0.56
CA GLY A 64 7.31 -3.26 -0.85
C GLY A 64 8.52 -3.54 -1.73
N ALA A 65 9.31 -4.56 -1.40
CA ALA A 65 10.48 -4.95 -2.16
C ALA A 65 10.15 -5.35 -3.61
N GLU A 66 9.06 -6.09 -3.80
CA GLU A 66 8.60 -6.58 -5.11
C GLU A 66 7.88 -5.50 -5.95
N ASN A 67 7.34 -4.45 -5.29
CA ASN A 67 6.48 -3.45 -5.93
C ASN A 67 7.02 -2.01 -5.85
N GLY A 68 8.29 -1.84 -5.48
CA GLY A 68 9.01 -0.59 -5.64
C GLY A 68 8.73 0.48 -4.59
N PHE A 69 8.36 0.11 -3.36
CA PHE A 69 8.27 1.02 -2.23
C PHE A 69 9.06 0.51 -1.01
N GLU A 70 9.51 1.44 -0.16
CA GLU A 70 10.22 1.14 1.08
C GLU A 70 9.26 1.07 2.26
N VAL A 71 9.60 0.26 3.27
CA VAL A 71 8.76 0.02 4.44
C VAL A 71 9.57 0.22 5.72
N ASP A 72 9.20 1.22 6.51
CA ASP A 72 9.66 1.39 7.89
C ASP A 72 8.58 0.85 8.86
N THR A 73 8.97 0.50 10.08
CA THR A 73 8.06 -0.01 11.11
C THR A 73 8.27 0.69 12.44
N THR A 74 7.20 0.92 13.20
CA THR A 74 7.30 1.47 14.56
C THR A 74 6.11 1.03 15.43
N THR A 75 6.38 0.92 16.73
CA THR A 75 5.37 0.87 17.79
C THR A 75 5.39 2.14 18.66
N ASP A 76 6.30 3.07 18.36
CA ASP A 76 6.46 4.32 19.08
C ASP A 76 5.56 5.42 18.50
N SER A 77 4.53 5.80 19.24
CA SER A 77 3.63 6.91 18.87
C SER A 77 4.36 8.25 18.77
N LEU A 78 5.48 8.45 19.48
CA LEU A 78 6.26 9.69 19.41
C LEU A 78 6.89 9.93 18.01
N MET A 79 6.87 8.93 17.13
CA MET A 79 7.20 9.09 15.71
C MET A 79 6.16 9.94 14.95
N PHE A 80 4.93 10.09 15.51
CA PHE A 80 3.88 10.90 14.90
C PHE A 80 4.15 12.39 15.12
N ARG A 81 5.05 12.92 14.30
CA ARG A 81 5.45 14.33 14.26
C ARG A 81 5.52 14.80 12.81
N LYS A 82 5.07 16.00 12.51
CA LYS A 82 5.05 16.59 11.16
C LYS A 82 6.33 16.36 10.36
N LYS A 83 7.51 16.59 10.98
CA LYS A 83 8.82 16.41 10.31
C LYS A 83 9.14 14.95 9.95
N VAL A 84 8.53 14.00 10.66
CA VAL A 84 8.72 12.57 10.44
C VAL A 84 7.71 12.07 9.41
N LEU A 85 6.41 12.32 9.65
CA LEU A 85 5.32 11.78 8.82
C LEU A 85 5.40 12.24 7.36
N LYS A 86 5.86 13.47 7.10
CA LYS A 86 6.03 13.98 5.72
C LYS A 86 6.97 13.17 4.81
N LYS A 87 7.75 12.23 5.40
CA LYS A 87 8.65 11.35 4.64
C LYS A 87 7.92 10.15 4.03
N TYR A 88 6.70 9.89 4.47
CA TYR A 88 5.94 8.72 4.08
C TYR A 88 4.79 9.09 3.16
N ALA A 89 4.63 8.31 2.10
CA ALA A 89 3.53 8.44 1.16
C ALA A 89 2.22 7.87 1.73
N ALA A 90 2.32 6.85 2.61
CA ALA A 90 1.20 6.32 3.36
C ALA A 90 1.62 5.80 4.75
N LEU A 91 0.68 5.83 5.69
CA LEU A 91 0.76 5.22 7.01
C LEU A 91 -0.10 3.97 7.02
N ILE A 92 0.48 2.84 7.45
CA ILE A 92 -0.21 1.55 7.53
C ILE A 92 -0.42 1.21 9.00
N PHE A 93 -1.66 1.25 9.44
CA PHE A 93 -2.08 0.91 10.81
C PHE A 93 -2.37 -0.58 10.86
N LEU A 94 -1.36 -1.37 11.18
CA LEU A 94 -1.44 -2.82 11.25
C LEU A 94 -1.86 -3.27 12.63
N SER A 95 -3.14 -3.52 12.80
CA SER A 95 -3.78 -4.01 14.03
C SER A 95 -3.40 -3.25 15.30
N PRO A 96 -3.32 -1.90 15.32
CA PRO A 96 -3.18 -1.18 16.58
C PRO A 96 -4.47 -1.33 17.40
N THR A 97 -4.36 -1.29 18.74
CA THR A 97 -5.51 -1.43 19.64
C THR A 97 -5.49 -0.46 20.80
N GLY A 98 -6.67 0.00 21.19
CA GLY A 98 -6.85 0.87 22.35
C GLY A 98 -6.44 2.32 22.08
N LYS A 99 -6.20 3.11 23.12
CA LYS A 99 -5.73 4.49 23.00
C LYS A 99 -4.21 4.52 22.83
N VAL A 100 -3.71 4.90 21.65
CA VAL A 100 -2.28 4.87 21.31
C VAL A 100 -1.65 6.25 21.13
N PHE A 101 -2.47 7.31 21.00
CA PHE A 101 -2.01 8.69 20.79
C PHE A 101 -2.35 9.61 21.94
N GLY A 102 -1.49 10.62 22.13
CA GLY A 102 -1.79 11.84 22.87
C GLY A 102 -2.17 12.98 21.91
N PRO A 103 -2.53 14.16 22.46
CA PRO A 103 -3.02 15.28 21.65
C PRO A 103 -2.03 15.75 20.56
N GLU A 104 -0.74 15.67 20.80
CA GLU A 104 0.28 16.11 19.83
C GLU A 104 0.41 15.15 18.64
N GLU A 105 0.31 13.83 18.90
CA GLU A 105 0.32 12.80 17.89
C GLU A 105 -0.99 12.80 17.07
N GLU A 106 -2.13 13.01 17.73
CA GLU A 106 -3.44 13.18 17.09
C GLU A 106 -3.39 14.36 16.10
N LYS A 107 -2.90 15.53 16.55
CA LYS A 107 -2.73 16.71 15.71
C LYS A 107 -1.79 16.46 14.54
N ALA A 108 -0.67 15.76 14.77
CA ALA A 108 0.29 15.47 13.71
C ALA A 108 -0.30 14.53 12.63
N LEU A 109 -1.14 13.55 13.03
CA LEU A 109 -1.86 12.68 12.11
C LEU A 109 -2.88 13.48 11.29
N GLN A 110 -3.67 14.36 11.93
CA GLN A 110 -4.61 15.25 11.23
C GLN A 110 -3.89 16.11 10.19
N GLU A 111 -2.82 16.79 10.59
CA GLU A 111 -2.03 17.62 9.66
C GLU A 111 -1.46 16.79 8.50
N TYR A 112 -1.03 15.55 8.74
CA TYR A 112 -0.53 14.66 7.69
C TYR A 112 -1.62 14.32 6.67
N ILE A 113 -2.82 13.97 7.10
CA ILE A 113 -3.96 13.66 6.23
C ILE A 113 -4.41 14.91 5.45
N HIS A 114 -4.60 16.06 6.13
CA HIS A 114 -4.96 17.33 5.48
C HIS A 114 -3.96 17.76 4.39
N ASN A 115 -2.69 17.39 4.52
CA ASN A 115 -1.67 17.64 3.51
C ASN A 115 -1.60 16.56 2.41
N GLY A 116 -2.62 15.71 2.31
CA GLY A 116 -2.75 14.70 1.28
C GLY A 116 -2.07 13.37 1.57
N GLY A 117 -1.75 13.09 2.84
CA GLY A 117 -1.18 11.81 3.25
C GLY A 117 -2.13 10.63 3.08
N GLY A 118 -1.59 9.44 2.86
CA GLY A 118 -2.36 8.21 2.72
C GLY A 118 -2.48 7.44 4.02
N PHE A 119 -3.63 6.78 4.21
CA PHE A 119 -3.92 5.92 5.34
C PHE A 119 -4.36 4.52 4.87
N VAL A 120 -3.83 3.50 5.50
CA VAL A 120 -4.25 2.10 5.33
C VAL A 120 -4.53 1.51 6.69
N GLY A 121 -5.78 1.16 6.97
CA GLY A 121 -6.17 0.45 8.18
C GLY A 121 -6.30 -1.05 7.92
N ILE A 122 -5.75 -1.87 8.80
CA ILE A 122 -5.82 -3.33 8.70
C ILE A 122 -6.37 -3.88 10.00
N HIS A 123 -7.40 -4.70 9.89
CA HIS A 123 -8.03 -5.44 10.97
C HIS A 123 -8.35 -4.56 12.20
N ALA A 124 -7.62 -4.68 13.30
CA ALA A 124 -7.86 -3.94 14.52
C ALA A 124 -7.58 -2.43 14.43
N ALA A 125 -7.26 -1.87 13.26
CA ALA A 125 -7.23 -0.43 13.11
C ALA A 125 -8.56 0.23 13.46
N THR A 126 -9.70 -0.48 13.37
CA THR A 126 -11.01 -0.01 13.84
C THR A 126 -11.27 -0.23 15.34
N ASP A 127 -10.40 -1.01 16.05
CA ASP A 127 -10.41 -1.24 17.48
C ASP A 127 -9.44 -0.29 18.23
N CYS A 128 -9.34 0.92 17.73
CA CYS A 128 -8.37 1.92 18.18
C CYS A 128 -9.04 3.28 18.32
N GLU A 129 -8.55 4.13 19.25
CA GLU A 129 -8.95 5.53 19.42
C GLU A 129 -10.46 5.80 19.47
N TYR A 130 -11.22 5.00 20.19
CA TYR A 130 -12.69 5.06 20.26
C TYR A 130 -13.28 6.41 20.72
N ASN A 131 -12.52 7.21 21.45
CA ASN A 131 -12.96 8.52 21.92
C ASN A 131 -12.63 9.66 20.95
N TRP A 132 -12.06 9.33 19.79
CA TRP A 132 -11.65 10.28 18.79
C TRP A 132 -12.44 10.06 17.48
N GLN A 133 -13.60 10.70 17.36
CA GLN A 133 -14.52 10.50 16.22
C GLN A 133 -13.82 10.77 14.88
N TRP A 134 -12.96 11.78 14.81
CA TRP A 134 -12.18 12.06 13.61
C TRP A 134 -11.37 10.85 13.11
N TYR A 135 -10.78 10.08 14.04
CA TYR A 135 -10.07 8.84 13.67
C TYR A 135 -11.05 7.76 13.16
N GLY A 136 -12.23 7.64 13.80
CA GLY A 136 -13.29 6.75 13.32
C GLY A 136 -13.73 7.09 11.91
N ASP A 137 -13.82 8.38 11.61
CA ASP A 137 -14.17 8.87 10.27
C ASP A 137 -13.02 8.62 9.27
N LEU A 138 -11.76 8.79 9.67
CA LEU A 138 -10.59 8.49 8.86
C LEU A 138 -10.51 6.99 8.52
N VAL A 139 -10.58 6.10 9.51
CA VAL A 139 -10.51 4.65 9.27
C VAL A 139 -11.79 4.10 8.63
N GLY A 140 -12.90 4.85 8.74
CA GLY A 140 -14.19 4.57 8.13
C GLY A 140 -15.14 3.73 9.00
N GLY A 141 -14.77 3.41 10.25
CA GLY A 141 -15.63 2.65 11.14
C GLY A 141 -15.02 2.36 12.49
N PHE A 142 -15.86 1.92 13.45
CA PHE A 142 -15.42 1.44 14.75
C PHE A 142 -15.88 0.01 15.00
N PHE A 143 -14.96 -0.82 15.48
CA PHE A 143 -15.21 -2.18 15.91
C PHE A 143 -16.26 -2.27 17.01
N LYS A 144 -17.07 -3.30 17.00
CA LYS A 144 -18.08 -3.62 18.02
C LYS A 144 -17.79 -4.94 18.72
N SER A 145 -17.62 -5.99 17.95
CA SER A 145 -17.46 -7.37 18.42
C SER A 145 -17.02 -8.27 17.26
N HIS A 146 -16.68 -9.50 17.56
CA HIS A 146 -16.46 -10.55 16.57
C HIS A 146 -16.98 -11.91 17.09
N PRO A 147 -17.45 -12.83 16.24
CA PRO A 147 -17.63 -14.23 16.59
C PRO A 147 -16.28 -14.95 16.68
N LYS A 148 -16.30 -16.26 16.91
CA LYS A 148 -15.12 -17.11 16.72
C LYS A 148 -14.65 -17.04 15.25
N GLN A 149 -13.35 -17.18 15.05
CA GLN A 149 -12.76 -17.31 13.70
C GLN A 149 -13.45 -18.42 12.92
N GLN A 150 -13.85 -18.15 11.70
CA GLN A 150 -14.57 -19.08 10.84
C GLN A 150 -14.49 -18.66 9.38
N GLU A 151 -14.90 -19.55 8.49
CA GLU A 151 -15.11 -19.22 7.08
C GLU A 151 -16.38 -18.41 6.89
N ALA A 152 -16.33 -17.44 5.96
CA ALA A 152 -17.51 -16.74 5.45
C ALA A 152 -17.41 -16.54 3.95
N LYS A 153 -18.56 -16.33 3.31
CA LYS A 153 -18.62 -15.85 1.93
C LYS A 153 -18.46 -14.33 1.93
N VAL A 154 -17.49 -13.87 1.17
CA VAL A 154 -17.20 -12.46 0.92
C VAL A 154 -17.74 -12.10 -0.46
N ILE A 155 -18.57 -11.08 -0.53
CA ILE A 155 -19.20 -10.60 -1.76
C ILE A 155 -18.44 -9.40 -2.28
N VAL A 156 -18.10 -9.40 -3.56
CA VAL A 156 -17.47 -8.28 -4.24
C VAL A 156 -18.51 -7.23 -4.60
N VAL A 157 -18.41 -6.04 -4.02
CA VAL A 157 -19.37 -4.94 -4.25
C VAL A 157 -18.92 -4.08 -5.43
N ASP A 158 -17.69 -3.55 -5.40
CA ASP A 158 -17.12 -2.76 -6.50
C ASP A 158 -16.19 -3.64 -7.35
N LYS A 159 -16.73 -4.20 -8.44
CA LYS A 159 -16.01 -5.12 -9.34
C LYS A 159 -14.97 -4.43 -10.24
N ASN A 160 -15.01 -3.11 -10.32
CA ASN A 160 -14.11 -2.34 -11.19
C ASN A 160 -12.90 -1.76 -10.46
N ASN A 161 -12.86 -1.89 -9.13
CA ASN A 161 -11.76 -1.38 -8.33
C ASN A 161 -10.53 -2.28 -8.43
N PRO A 162 -9.32 -1.76 -8.59
CA PRO A 162 -8.09 -2.56 -8.60
C PRO A 162 -7.94 -3.48 -7.37
N ALA A 163 -8.44 -3.07 -6.21
CA ALA A 163 -8.36 -3.88 -4.99
C ALA A 163 -9.30 -5.09 -4.97
N THR A 164 -10.21 -5.19 -5.91
CA THR A 164 -11.17 -6.31 -6.02
C THR A 164 -10.98 -7.14 -7.28
N GLN A 165 -10.12 -6.69 -8.19
CA GLN A 165 -9.85 -7.45 -9.42
C GLN A 165 -9.25 -8.81 -9.11
N GLY A 166 -9.78 -9.86 -9.77
CA GLY A 166 -9.33 -11.23 -9.59
C GLY A 166 -9.80 -11.91 -8.30
N ILE A 167 -10.56 -11.23 -7.44
CA ILE A 167 -11.23 -11.86 -6.29
C ILE A 167 -12.43 -12.69 -6.79
N PRO A 168 -12.54 -13.98 -6.44
CA PRO A 168 -13.74 -14.77 -6.71
C PRO A 168 -14.99 -14.12 -6.09
N ASP A 169 -16.15 -14.27 -6.72
CA ASP A 169 -17.40 -13.73 -6.19
C ASP A 169 -18.50 -14.81 -6.17
N PRO A 170 -18.81 -15.42 -5.01
CA PRO A 170 -18.26 -15.11 -3.69
C PRO A 170 -16.84 -15.67 -3.46
N TRP A 171 -16.06 -14.99 -2.63
CA TRP A 171 -14.78 -15.48 -2.10
C TRP A 171 -15.00 -16.13 -0.73
N THR A 172 -14.68 -17.42 -0.58
CA THR A 172 -14.70 -18.08 0.74
C THR A 172 -13.37 -17.77 1.44
N HIS A 173 -13.45 -17.14 2.61
CA HIS A 173 -12.27 -16.73 3.37
C HIS A 173 -12.45 -17.04 4.86
N PHE A 174 -11.37 -17.55 5.48
CA PHE A 174 -11.30 -17.83 6.90
C PHE A 174 -10.55 -16.73 7.62
N ASP A 175 -11.22 -16.03 8.53
CA ASP A 175 -10.56 -15.00 9.38
C ASP A 175 -11.41 -14.73 10.63
N GLU A 176 -11.02 -13.73 11.42
CA GLU A 176 -11.84 -13.15 12.46
C GLU A 176 -12.72 -12.04 11.87
N LEU A 177 -14.03 -12.28 11.87
CA LEU A 177 -15.00 -11.45 11.15
C LEU A 177 -15.52 -10.36 12.09
N TYR A 178 -15.06 -9.12 11.88
CA TYR A 178 -15.46 -7.99 12.70
C TYR A 178 -16.88 -7.51 12.41
N ASN A 179 -17.67 -7.30 13.47
CA ASN A 179 -18.88 -6.48 13.46
C ASN A 179 -18.52 -5.06 13.84
N TYR A 180 -19.22 -4.09 13.30
CA TYR A 180 -18.95 -2.67 13.50
C TYR A 180 -20.15 -1.98 14.15
N LYS A 181 -19.88 -1.02 15.04
CA LYS A 181 -20.90 -0.18 15.70
C LYS A 181 -21.11 1.16 15.01
N TYR A 182 -20.23 1.50 14.09
CA TYR A 182 -20.24 2.73 13.33
C TYR A 182 -19.58 2.52 11.95
N TYR A 183 -20.11 3.19 10.95
CA TYR A 183 -19.50 3.38 9.63
C TYR A 183 -19.58 4.84 9.25
N ASN A 184 -18.50 5.40 8.72
CA ASN A 184 -18.54 6.70 8.06
C ASN A 184 -19.44 6.60 6.81
N PRO A 185 -20.43 7.52 6.64
CA PRO A 185 -21.36 7.47 5.49
C PRO A 185 -20.70 7.63 4.12
N ASP A 186 -19.49 8.18 4.06
CA ASP A 186 -18.77 8.46 2.81
C ASP A 186 -17.90 7.28 2.32
N ILE A 187 -17.85 6.15 3.06
CA ILE A 187 -17.09 4.97 2.63
C ILE A 187 -17.65 4.40 1.32
N LYS A 188 -16.73 4.00 0.45
CA LYS A 188 -17.01 3.25 -0.77
C LYS A 188 -16.68 1.79 -0.53
N VAL A 189 -17.72 0.96 -0.40
CA VAL A 189 -17.58 -0.45 -0.03
C VAL A 189 -16.97 -1.24 -1.18
N LEU A 190 -15.91 -1.99 -0.89
CA LEU A 190 -15.23 -2.92 -1.79
C LEU A 190 -15.75 -4.34 -1.64
N LEU A 191 -15.77 -4.80 -0.38
CA LEU A 191 -16.15 -6.16 0.01
C LEU A 191 -17.15 -6.10 1.17
N LYS A 192 -18.11 -7.03 1.16
CA LYS A 192 -19.04 -7.24 2.28
C LYS A 192 -19.13 -8.71 2.64
N LEU A 193 -19.46 -9.00 3.90
CA LEU A 193 -19.75 -10.35 4.37
C LEU A 193 -21.19 -10.75 4.04
N ASP A 194 -21.40 -12.00 3.65
CA ASP A 194 -22.71 -12.65 3.61
C ASP A 194 -22.98 -13.30 4.97
N GLU A 195 -23.73 -12.61 5.83
CA GLU A 195 -24.05 -13.10 7.18
C GLU A 195 -24.87 -14.40 7.20
N THR A 196 -25.45 -14.83 6.08
CA THR A 196 -26.12 -16.13 5.98
C THR A 196 -25.14 -17.29 5.89
N SER A 197 -23.88 -17.03 5.59
CA SER A 197 -22.83 -18.03 5.39
C SER A 197 -22.03 -18.39 6.64
N TYR A 198 -22.20 -17.63 7.75
CA TYR A 198 -21.48 -17.83 8.99
C TYR A 198 -22.34 -17.47 10.21
N THR A 199 -21.82 -17.66 11.43
CA THR A 199 -22.57 -17.43 12.68
C THR A 199 -22.01 -16.22 13.43
N GLY A 200 -22.88 -15.34 13.94
CA GLY A 200 -22.51 -14.22 14.84
C GLY A 200 -22.27 -12.90 14.12
N GLY A 201 -22.71 -12.76 12.88
CA GLY A 201 -22.85 -11.46 12.20
C GLY A 201 -23.86 -10.57 12.93
N ALA A 202 -23.63 -9.26 12.95
CA ALA A 202 -24.47 -8.29 13.65
C ALA A 202 -24.61 -6.95 12.91
N ASN A 203 -24.33 -6.93 11.60
CA ASN A 203 -24.52 -5.76 10.72
C ASN A 203 -25.58 -6.01 9.64
N GLY A 204 -26.13 -7.25 9.53
CA GLY A 204 -27.21 -7.63 8.61
C GLY A 204 -26.76 -7.69 7.15
N ASP A 205 -27.70 -7.44 6.24
CA ASP A 205 -27.45 -7.56 4.78
C ASP A 205 -26.39 -6.60 4.25
N ASN A 206 -26.16 -5.49 4.94
CA ASN A 206 -25.13 -4.53 4.60
C ASN A 206 -24.00 -4.58 5.63
N HIS A 207 -23.10 -5.57 5.49
CA HIS A 207 -21.95 -5.79 6.35
C HIS A 207 -20.64 -5.53 5.63
N PRO A 208 -20.23 -4.26 5.40
CA PRO A 208 -18.92 -3.94 4.84
C PRO A 208 -17.78 -4.54 5.67
N ILE A 209 -16.79 -5.11 4.98
CA ILE A 209 -15.55 -5.63 5.60
C ILE A 209 -14.29 -5.01 5.00
N ALA A 210 -14.39 -4.41 3.82
CA ALA A 210 -13.33 -3.61 3.23
C ALA A 210 -13.91 -2.43 2.45
N TRP A 211 -13.25 -1.27 2.56
CA TRP A 211 -13.70 -0.02 1.94
C TRP A 211 -12.55 0.96 1.69
N TYR A 212 -12.84 2.02 0.96
CA TYR A 212 -11.96 3.15 0.74
C TYR A 212 -12.76 4.44 0.67
N HIS A 213 -12.13 5.57 0.88
CA HIS A 213 -12.71 6.90 0.66
C HIS A 213 -11.62 7.98 0.65
N ASP A 214 -11.93 9.12 0.05
CA ASP A 214 -11.14 10.33 0.24
C ASP A 214 -11.56 10.98 1.56
N PHE A 215 -10.59 11.47 2.33
CA PHE A 215 -10.85 12.05 3.64
C PHE A 215 -9.96 13.27 3.86
N GLU A 216 -10.59 14.45 3.96
CA GLU A 216 -9.95 15.74 4.29
C GLU A 216 -8.65 16.03 3.52
N GLY A 217 -8.61 15.70 2.24
CA GLY A 217 -7.45 15.88 1.37
C GLY A 217 -6.52 14.67 1.24
N GLY A 218 -6.61 13.71 2.16
CA GLY A 218 -5.94 12.43 2.12
C GLY A 218 -6.78 11.33 1.48
N ARG A 219 -6.27 10.08 1.55
CA ARG A 219 -6.93 8.87 1.07
C ARG A 219 -6.89 7.80 2.14
N SER A 220 -8.01 7.16 2.40
CA SER A 220 -8.14 6.08 3.36
C SER A 220 -8.59 4.79 2.67
N PHE A 221 -7.92 3.70 3.01
CA PHE A 221 -8.29 2.34 2.66
C PHE A 221 -8.35 1.50 3.93
N TYR A 222 -9.31 0.61 4.04
CA TYR A 222 -9.43 -0.32 5.16
C TYR A 222 -9.79 -1.72 4.68
N THR A 223 -9.23 -2.73 5.36
CA THR A 223 -9.63 -4.13 5.27
C THR A 223 -9.75 -4.73 6.67
N GLY A 224 -10.87 -5.40 6.96
CA GLY A 224 -11.13 -6.08 8.23
C GLY A 224 -10.40 -7.42 8.36
N PHE A 225 -9.81 -7.93 7.30
CA PHE A 225 -9.02 -9.16 7.30
C PHE A 225 -7.61 -8.93 7.83
N GLY A 226 -6.90 -10.01 8.18
CA GLY A 226 -5.51 -9.96 8.64
C GLY A 226 -5.29 -10.45 10.07
N HIS A 227 -6.30 -11.07 10.72
CA HIS A 227 -6.16 -11.66 12.04
C HIS A 227 -5.30 -12.91 12.02
N THR A 228 -5.44 -13.76 11.01
CA THR A 228 -4.74 -15.06 10.96
C THR A 228 -3.45 -14.98 10.14
N ASP A 229 -2.43 -15.77 10.52
CA ASP A 229 -1.22 -15.89 9.71
C ASP A 229 -1.51 -16.44 8.30
N ALA A 230 -2.54 -17.27 8.16
CA ALA A 230 -2.97 -17.84 6.89
C ALA A 230 -3.41 -16.74 5.90
N THR A 231 -4.10 -15.71 6.37
CA THR A 231 -4.51 -14.56 5.56
C THR A 231 -3.30 -13.87 4.92
N TRP A 232 -2.18 -13.77 5.63
CA TRP A 232 -0.94 -13.16 5.12
C TRP A 232 -0.18 -14.02 4.12
N ALA A 233 -0.58 -15.28 3.94
CA ALA A 233 -0.08 -16.18 2.90
C ALA A 233 -1.01 -16.27 1.68
N ASP A 234 -2.24 -15.74 1.77
CA ASP A 234 -3.23 -15.78 0.69
C ASP A 234 -2.90 -14.73 -0.40
N PRO A 235 -2.62 -15.15 -1.64
CA PRO A 235 -2.29 -14.23 -2.73
C PRO A 235 -3.46 -13.30 -3.10
N ILE A 236 -4.71 -13.71 -2.87
CA ILE A 236 -5.90 -12.88 -3.11
C ILE A 236 -5.89 -11.71 -2.12
N PHE A 237 -5.71 -12.00 -0.83
CA PHE A 237 -5.60 -10.96 0.20
C PHE A 237 -4.41 -10.03 -0.05
N LEU A 238 -3.24 -10.57 -0.39
CA LEU A 238 -2.05 -9.77 -0.66
C LEU A 238 -2.23 -8.85 -1.88
N HIS A 239 -2.92 -9.29 -2.93
CA HIS A 239 -3.27 -8.45 -4.07
C HIS A 239 -4.23 -7.32 -3.66
N HIS A 240 -5.29 -7.65 -2.92
CA HIS A 240 -6.23 -6.68 -2.36
C HIS A 240 -5.53 -5.60 -1.54
N LEU A 241 -4.66 -6.01 -0.60
CA LEU A 241 -3.91 -5.11 0.26
C LEU A 241 -2.93 -4.24 -0.53
N LEU A 242 -2.20 -4.81 -1.49
CA LEU A 242 -1.26 -4.05 -2.34
C LEU A 242 -1.97 -2.94 -3.12
N ALA A 243 -3.13 -3.23 -3.68
CA ALA A 243 -3.92 -2.23 -4.39
C ALA A 243 -4.40 -1.11 -3.44
N GLY A 244 -4.82 -1.46 -2.22
CA GLY A 244 -5.16 -0.49 -1.18
C GLY A 244 -3.98 0.39 -0.77
N ILE A 245 -2.78 -0.18 -0.61
CA ILE A 245 -1.54 0.56 -0.33
C ILE A 245 -1.23 1.53 -1.48
N ARG A 246 -1.32 1.09 -2.73
CA ARG A 246 -1.10 1.93 -3.92
C ARG A 246 -2.10 3.08 -4.00
N TYR A 247 -3.38 2.82 -3.73
CA TYR A 247 -4.40 3.86 -3.66
C TYR A 247 -4.04 4.91 -2.61
N ALA A 248 -3.67 4.50 -1.40
CA ALA A 248 -3.28 5.42 -0.33
C ALA A 248 -2.03 6.23 -0.69
N MET A 249 -1.01 5.60 -1.28
CA MET A 249 0.22 6.30 -1.72
C MET A 249 0.00 7.27 -2.89
N LYS A 250 -1.18 7.32 -3.53
CA LYS A 250 -1.43 8.06 -4.79
C LYS A 250 -0.49 7.63 -5.92
N SER A 251 0.09 6.44 -5.84
CA SER A 251 0.86 5.86 -6.93
C SER A 251 -0.10 5.43 -8.03
N GLY A 252 0.16 5.86 -9.27
CA GLY A 252 -0.68 5.53 -10.42
C GLY A 252 -0.84 4.02 -10.60
N HIS A 253 -1.98 3.66 -11.16
CA HIS A 253 -2.31 2.28 -11.55
C HIS A 253 -1.56 1.90 -12.83
#